data_4079a789c07b44176710ba02a607a288
#
_entry.id   4079a789c07b44176710ba02a607a288
#
_cell.length_a   1.000
_cell.length_b   1.000
_cell.length_c   1.000
_cell.angle_alpha   90.00
_cell.angle_beta   90.00
_cell.angle_gamma   90.00
#
_symmetry.space_group_name_H-M   'P 1'
#
loop_
_entity.id
_entity.type
_entity.pdbx_description
1 polymer ?
#
loop_
_entity_poly.entity_id
_entity_poly.type
_entity_poly.pdbx_seq_one_letter_code
_entity_poly.pdbx_strand_id
1 'polypeptide(L)'
;MGYYLLDNPPRSRQFYPSRSNTPTYAIGVHTSEGPTGPGSARKLARFISQRPDPGSYACIVDSEETVVLVPPNYTTFSVAASGYNSRTWHICLAGRSAELSADDPNTQAMITRAGEAICALWAFLNIPLSNAQWIGTDALNRPGLFCHGDVQPWDRSDAWSTHPDRARLDQMLIDA
;
A
#
# COMPACT_ATOMS: atom_id res chain seq x y z
N MET A 1 -2.20 17.39 -7.80
CA MET A 1 -1.73 16.03 -7.46
C MET A 1 -0.62 15.63 -8.43
N GLY A 2 0.60 15.43 -7.94
CA GLY A 2 1.70 14.98 -8.77
C GLY A 2 1.84 13.45 -8.68
N TYR A 3 1.29 12.73 -9.64
CA TYR A 3 1.64 11.34 -9.83
C TYR A 3 2.92 11.26 -10.65
N TYR A 4 3.96 10.69 -10.10
CA TYR A 4 5.20 10.43 -10.81
C TYR A 4 5.26 8.96 -11.20
N LEU A 5 5.14 8.69 -12.51
CA LEU A 5 5.59 7.42 -13.05
C LEU A 5 7.12 7.42 -13.02
N LEU A 6 7.72 6.37 -12.51
CA LEU A 6 9.15 6.19 -12.69
C LEU A 6 9.46 6.08 -14.19
N ASP A 7 10.44 6.85 -14.66
CA ASP A 7 10.87 6.88 -16.09
C ASP A 7 11.36 5.50 -16.60
N ASN A 8 11.65 4.57 -15.68
CA ASN A 8 11.93 3.16 -15.98
C ASN A 8 10.88 2.28 -15.30
N PRO A 9 10.07 1.55 -16.07
CA PRO A 9 9.15 0.58 -15.48
C PRO A 9 9.91 -0.46 -14.66
N PRO A 10 9.33 -1.01 -13.59
CA PRO A 10 9.93 -2.04 -12.78
C PRO A 10 10.37 -3.21 -13.65
N ARG A 11 11.48 -3.86 -13.31
CA ARG A 11 11.95 -5.05 -14.02
C ARG A 11 10.87 -6.13 -13.95
N SER A 12 10.76 -7.00 -14.96
CA SER A 12 9.76 -8.05 -15.07
C SER A 12 9.62 -8.96 -13.82
N ARG A 13 10.68 -9.10 -13.03
CA ARG A 13 10.64 -9.83 -11.74
C ARG A 13 10.00 -9.06 -10.58
N GLN A 14 9.66 -7.78 -10.75
CA GLN A 14 9.01 -6.96 -9.72
C GLN A 14 7.47 -6.94 -9.87
N PHE A 15 6.93 -7.56 -10.90
CA PHE A 15 5.50 -7.70 -11.14
C PHE A 15 5.21 -8.81 -12.14
N TYR A 16 3.97 -9.33 -12.13
CA TYR A 16 3.45 -10.11 -13.26
C TYR A 16 2.56 -9.22 -14.15
N PRO A 17 2.61 -9.38 -15.48
CA PRO A 17 1.87 -8.55 -16.44
C PRO A 17 0.37 -8.90 -16.51
N SER A 18 -0.17 -9.59 -15.52
CA SER A 18 -1.57 -9.97 -15.42
C SER A 18 -2.02 -10.05 -13.97
N ARG A 19 -3.33 -10.05 -13.75
CA ARG A 19 -3.99 -10.30 -12.48
C ARG A 19 -4.95 -11.46 -12.55
N SER A 20 -5.41 -11.94 -11.39
CA SER A 20 -6.50 -12.90 -11.30
C SER A 20 -7.77 -12.36 -11.98
N ASN A 21 -8.49 -13.22 -12.65
CA ASN A 21 -9.81 -12.90 -13.22
C ASN A 21 -10.90 -12.73 -12.15
N THR A 22 -10.59 -13.04 -10.90
CA THR A 22 -11.49 -12.91 -9.75
C THR A 22 -10.85 -12.04 -8.66
N PRO A 23 -10.59 -10.75 -8.92
CA PRO A 23 -10.04 -9.86 -7.90
C PRO A 23 -11.07 -9.62 -6.80
N THR A 24 -10.59 -9.41 -5.56
CA THR A 24 -11.47 -9.07 -4.44
C THR A 24 -11.59 -7.57 -4.23
N TYR A 25 -10.76 -6.78 -4.93
CA TYR A 25 -10.69 -5.32 -4.83
C TYR A 25 -10.31 -4.80 -3.43
N ALA A 26 -9.75 -5.64 -2.59
CA ALA A 26 -9.17 -5.23 -1.33
C ALA A 26 -7.81 -4.57 -1.53
N ILE A 27 -7.47 -3.61 -0.67
CA ILE A 27 -6.19 -2.89 -0.71
C ILE A 27 -5.42 -3.18 0.58
N GLY A 28 -4.25 -3.77 0.43
CA GLY A 28 -3.30 -3.98 1.51
C GLY A 28 -2.46 -2.73 1.75
N VAL A 29 -2.40 -2.30 2.99
CA VAL A 29 -1.57 -1.19 3.45
C VAL A 29 -0.32 -1.74 4.10
N HIS A 30 0.84 -1.20 3.72
CA HIS A 30 2.15 -1.57 4.21
C HIS A 30 2.90 -0.36 4.74
N THR A 31 3.89 -0.60 5.59
CA THR A 31 4.99 0.33 5.83
C THR A 31 6.28 -0.25 5.26
N SER A 32 7.20 0.61 4.86
CA SER A 32 8.47 0.19 4.25
C SER A 32 9.49 -0.34 5.27
N GLU A 33 9.26 -0.06 6.55
CA GLU A 33 10.21 -0.25 7.65
C GLU A 33 11.59 0.42 7.41
N GLY A 34 11.58 1.44 6.55
CA GLY A 34 12.72 2.24 6.14
C GLY A 34 12.64 3.71 6.64
N PRO A 35 13.50 4.58 6.11
CA PRO A 35 13.48 6.00 6.44
C PRO A 35 12.13 6.66 6.15
N THR A 36 11.71 7.56 7.04
CA THR A 36 10.53 8.41 6.91
C THR A 36 10.87 9.79 6.32
N GLY A 37 9.84 10.55 5.99
CA GLY A 37 9.92 11.95 5.58
C GLY A 37 9.97 12.19 4.07
N PRO A 38 10.08 13.47 3.67
CA PRO A 38 10.02 13.91 2.29
C PRO A 38 11.00 13.21 1.34
N GLY A 39 10.51 12.77 0.18
CA GLY A 39 11.30 12.08 -0.84
C GLY A 39 11.65 10.63 -0.52
N SER A 40 11.15 10.07 0.60
CA SER A 40 11.36 8.67 0.96
C SER A 40 10.65 7.72 0.01
N ALA A 41 9.46 8.08 -0.48
CA ALA A 41 8.72 7.30 -1.46
C ALA A 41 9.54 7.07 -2.74
N ARG A 42 10.14 8.13 -3.27
CA ARG A 42 10.98 8.06 -4.48
C ARG A 42 12.26 7.26 -4.28
N LYS A 43 12.92 7.42 -3.13
CA LYS A 43 14.12 6.65 -2.77
C LYS A 43 13.80 5.15 -2.69
N LEU A 44 12.69 4.81 -2.02
CA LEU A 44 12.23 3.42 -1.92
C LEU A 44 11.84 2.84 -3.28
N ALA A 45 11.12 3.59 -4.11
CA ALA A 45 10.75 3.17 -5.45
C ALA A 45 11.98 2.84 -6.32
N ARG A 46 13.02 3.69 -6.28
CA ARG A 46 14.29 3.43 -6.97
C ARG A 46 14.99 2.18 -6.43
N PHE A 47 15.05 2.03 -5.11
CA PHE A 47 15.65 0.85 -4.48
C PHE A 47 14.93 -0.44 -4.92
N ILE A 48 13.59 -0.46 -4.86
CA ILE A 48 12.78 -1.61 -5.28
C ILE A 48 13.01 -1.93 -6.77
N SER A 49 13.06 -0.92 -7.63
CA SER A 49 13.28 -1.12 -9.08
C SER A 49 14.65 -1.74 -9.40
N GLN A 50 15.62 -1.55 -8.53
CA GLN A 50 17.02 -2.00 -8.77
C GLN A 50 17.39 -3.29 -8.03
N ARG A 51 16.63 -3.66 -6.98
CA ARG A 51 16.95 -4.84 -6.17
C ARG A 51 16.76 -6.14 -6.97
N PRO A 52 17.57 -7.19 -6.67
CA PRO A 52 17.45 -8.49 -7.32
C PRO A 52 16.23 -9.29 -6.86
N ASP A 53 15.82 -9.13 -5.59
CA ASP A 53 14.76 -9.91 -4.99
C ASP A 53 13.38 -9.36 -5.33
N PRO A 54 12.36 -10.21 -5.52
CA PRO A 54 10.99 -9.77 -5.75
C PRO A 54 10.46 -8.95 -4.59
N GLY A 55 9.79 -7.85 -4.90
CA GLY A 55 9.11 -6.99 -3.93
C GLY A 55 8.64 -5.73 -4.61
N SER A 56 7.35 -5.44 -4.55
CA SER A 56 6.78 -4.24 -5.18
C SER A 56 5.40 -3.91 -4.64
N TYR A 57 4.96 -2.69 -4.90
CA TYR A 57 3.67 -2.14 -4.54
C TYR A 57 3.05 -1.43 -5.75
N ALA A 58 1.74 -1.22 -5.77
CA ALA A 58 1.11 -0.39 -6.79
C ALA A 58 1.61 1.06 -6.71
N CYS A 59 1.67 1.59 -5.49
CA CYS A 59 2.31 2.89 -5.23
C CYS A 59 3.00 2.91 -3.86
N ILE A 60 3.87 3.90 -3.72
CA ILE A 60 4.56 4.23 -2.47
C ILE A 60 4.25 5.69 -2.16
N VAL A 61 3.94 5.98 -0.90
CA VAL A 61 3.47 7.29 -0.43
C VAL A 61 4.37 7.79 0.69
N ASP A 62 4.74 9.05 0.63
CA ASP A 62 5.29 9.80 1.78
C ASP A 62 4.47 11.07 2.05
N SER A 63 4.96 11.95 2.93
CA SER A 63 4.25 13.18 3.29
C SER A 63 4.15 14.20 2.14
N GLU A 64 4.92 14.06 1.07
CA GLU A 64 4.97 15.02 -0.04
C GLU A 64 4.51 14.45 -1.37
N GLU A 65 4.75 13.15 -1.62
CA GLU A 65 4.52 12.56 -2.93
C GLU A 65 3.92 11.15 -2.89
N THR A 66 3.22 10.81 -3.97
CA THR A 66 2.79 9.45 -4.29
C THR A 66 3.53 8.99 -5.55
N VAL A 67 4.29 7.91 -5.46
CA VAL A 67 5.04 7.34 -6.57
C VAL A 67 4.37 6.06 -7.03
N VAL A 68 3.82 6.04 -8.24
CA VAL A 68 3.27 4.83 -8.86
C VAL A 68 4.43 3.95 -9.31
N LEU A 69 4.50 2.73 -8.78
CA LEU A 69 5.59 1.79 -9.05
C LEU A 69 5.16 0.67 -10.01
N VAL A 70 3.96 0.12 -9.82
CA VAL A 70 3.39 -0.93 -10.67
C VAL A 70 1.99 -0.51 -11.11
N PRO A 71 1.69 -0.50 -12.42
CA PRO A 71 0.35 -0.18 -12.89
C PRO A 71 -0.73 -1.09 -12.30
N PRO A 72 -1.97 -0.59 -12.08
CA PRO A 72 -3.02 -1.34 -11.39
C PRO A 72 -3.45 -2.66 -12.05
N ASN A 73 -3.25 -2.79 -13.35
CA ASN A 73 -3.56 -4.01 -14.11
C ASN A 73 -2.51 -5.13 -13.96
N TYR A 74 -1.41 -4.86 -13.23
CA TYR A 74 -0.35 -5.83 -12.98
C TYR A 74 -0.35 -6.32 -11.54
N THR A 75 0.10 -7.55 -11.32
CA THR A 75 0.26 -8.14 -9.99
C THR A 75 1.56 -7.69 -9.35
N THR A 76 1.47 -7.14 -8.14
CA THR A 76 2.63 -6.78 -7.31
C THR A 76 3.14 -7.99 -6.52
N PHE A 77 4.37 -7.91 -6.00
CA PHE A 77 4.94 -8.89 -5.05
C PHE A 77 5.04 -8.26 -3.66
N SER A 78 3.92 -8.16 -2.97
CA SER A 78 3.80 -7.41 -1.72
C SER A 78 3.62 -8.30 -0.48
N VAL A 79 3.02 -9.47 -0.67
CA VAL A 79 2.66 -10.41 0.41
C VAL A 79 3.15 -11.80 0.04
N ALA A 80 3.75 -12.53 0.98
CA ALA A 80 4.15 -13.91 0.75
C ALA A 80 2.98 -14.92 0.85
N ALA A 81 1.87 -14.51 1.47
CA ALA A 81 0.68 -15.36 1.59
C ALA A 81 0.04 -15.62 0.21
N SER A 82 -0.34 -16.87 -0.02
CA SER A 82 -0.86 -17.33 -1.32
C SER A 82 -2.16 -16.63 -1.72
N GLY A 83 -2.24 -16.22 -2.98
CA GLY A 83 -3.43 -15.65 -3.60
C GLY A 83 -3.61 -14.15 -3.40
N TYR A 84 -2.98 -13.52 -2.40
CA TYR A 84 -3.18 -12.10 -2.14
C TYR A 84 -2.67 -11.23 -3.29
N ASN A 85 -1.42 -11.38 -3.71
CA ASN A 85 -0.79 -10.50 -4.69
C ASN A 85 -1.59 -10.35 -6.00
N SER A 86 -2.17 -11.43 -6.50
CA SER A 86 -2.92 -11.41 -7.77
C SER A 86 -4.36 -10.93 -7.64
N ARG A 87 -4.94 -10.98 -6.43
CA ARG A 87 -6.36 -10.68 -6.18
C ARG A 87 -6.59 -9.36 -5.47
N THR A 88 -5.58 -8.82 -4.81
CA THR A 88 -5.64 -7.57 -4.04
C THR A 88 -4.63 -6.56 -4.58
N TRP A 89 -4.77 -5.28 -4.21
CA TRP A 89 -3.82 -4.21 -4.50
C TRP A 89 -3.05 -3.85 -3.25
N HIS A 90 -1.88 -3.28 -3.41
CA HIS A 90 -1.00 -2.97 -2.29
C HIS A 90 -0.40 -1.59 -2.43
N ILE A 91 -0.52 -0.78 -1.37
CA ILE A 91 0.16 0.50 -1.24
C ILE A 91 1.17 0.43 -0.09
N CYS A 92 2.24 1.22 -0.17
CA CYS A 92 3.26 1.25 0.87
C CYS A 92 3.47 2.69 1.35
N LEU A 93 3.39 2.89 2.66
CA LEU A 93 3.79 4.10 3.33
C LEU A 93 5.31 4.07 3.54
N ALA A 94 6.02 5.11 3.09
CA ALA A 94 7.46 5.20 3.23
C ALA A 94 7.83 5.64 4.65
N GLY A 95 7.96 4.66 5.55
CA GLY A 95 8.24 4.90 6.96
C GLY A 95 8.27 3.62 7.76
N ARG A 96 8.55 3.76 9.06
CA ARG A 96 8.49 2.66 10.01
C ARG A 96 7.16 2.68 10.75
N SER A 97 6.53 1.53 10.86
CA SER A 97 5.30 1.34 11.61
C SER A 97 5.40 1.91 13.05
N ALA A 98 6.48 1.61 13.74
CA ALA A 98 6.72 2.07 15.11
C ALA A 98 6.93 3.60 15.27
N GLU A 99 7.20 4.33 14.18
CA GLU A 99 7.42 5.77 14.19
C GLU A 99 6.15 6.55 13.78
N LEU A 100 5.09 5.87 13.36
CA LEU A 100 3.83 6.52 13.01
C LEU A 100 3.15 7.04 14.27
N SER A 101 2.61 8.24 14.18
CA SER A 101 1.81 8.84 15.25
C SER A 101 0.68 9.64 14.64
N ALA A 102 -0.55 9.43 15.14
CA ALA A 102 -1.70 10.19 14.69
C ALA A 102 -1.60 11.70 15.01
N ASP A 103 -0.68 12.11 15.89
CA ASP A 103 -0.42 13.50 16.26
C ASP A 103 0.75 14.12 15.47
N ASP A 104 1.51 13.32 14.70
CA ASP A 104 2.61 13.83 13.88
C ASP A 104 2.11 14.37 12.53
N PRO A 105 2.40 15.64 12.18
CA PRO A 105 1.95 16.24 10.92
C PRO A 105 2.43 15.50 9.66
N ASN A 106 3.61 14.88 9.67
CA ASN A 106 4.11 14.12 8.52
C ASN A 106 3.33 12.81 8.37
N THR A 107 3.01 12.14 9.48
CA THR A 107 2.15 10.96 9.47
C THR A 107 0.75 11.31 8.94
N GLN A 108 0.17 12.42 9.41
CA GLN A 108 -1.13 12.91 8.93
C GLN A 108 -1.12 13.19 7.43
N ALA A 109 -0.11 13.92 6.93
CA ALA A 109 0.03 14.23 5.51
C ALA A 109 0.22 12.95 4.66
N MET A 110 1.01 11.98 5.15
CA MET A 110 1.24 10.71 4.46
C MET A 110 -0.04 9.87 4.41
N ILE A 111 -0.82 9.78 5.49
CA ILE A 111 -2.08 9.04 5.53
C ILE A 111 -3.13 9.69 4.62
N THR A 112 -3.23 11.03 4.62
CA THR A 112 -4.12 11.76 3.71
C THR A 112 -3.79 11.41 2.24
N ARG A 113 -2.52 11.42 1.86
CA ARG A 113 -2.11 11.01 0.50
C ARG A 113 -2.38 9.55 0.20
N ALA A 114 -2.25 8.68 1.20
CA ALA A 114 -2.59 7.27 1.04
C ALA A 114 -4.09 7.08 0.76
N GLY A 115 -4.95 7.80 1.48
CA GLY A 115 -6.40 7.85 1.22
C GLY A 115 -6.71 8.34 -0.19
N GLU A 116 -6.09 9.44 -0.64
CA GLU A 116 -6.20 9.93 -2.02
C GLU A 116 -5.79 8.88 -3.06
N ALA A 117 -4.69 8.15 -2.81
CA ALA A 117 -4.21 7.10 -3.70
C ALA A 117 -5.17 5.90 -3.75
N ILE A 118 -5.76 5.52 -2.61
CA ILE A 118 -6.79 4.47 -2.51
C ILE A 118 -8.04 4.89 -3.28
N CYS A 119 -8.53 6.11 -3.08
CA CYS A 119 -9.68 6.66 -3.79
C CYS A 119 -9.45 6.65 -5.31
N ALA A 120 -8.27 7.09 -5.77
CA ALA A 120 -7.91 7.09 -7.18
C ALA A 120 -7.86 5.66 -7.76
N LEU A 121 -7.33 4.70 -7.00
CA LEU A 121 -7.26 3.31 -7.41
C LEU A 121 -8.65 2.67 -7.49
N TRP A 122 -9.50 2.88 -6.50
CA TRP A 122 -10.88 2.39 -6.52
C TRP A 122 -11.71 3.04 -7.62
N ALA A 123 -11.54 4.34 -7.87
CA ALA A 123 -12.18 5.01 -9.01
C ALA A 123 -11.75 4.39 -10.34
N PHE A 124 -10.45 4.10 -10.53
CA PHE A 124 -9.94 3.40 -11.71
C PHE A 124 -10.55 1.99 -11.85
N LEU A 125 -10.80 1.29 -10.75
CA LEU A 125 -11.35 -0.06 -10.71
C LEU A 125 -12.89 -0.08 -10.68
N ASN A 126 -13.57 1.08 -10.69
CA ASN A 126 -15.02 1.25 -10.54
C ASN A 126 -15.57 0.66 -9.23
N ILE A 127 -14.83 0.78 -8.13
CA ILE A 127 -15.22 0.30 -6.80
C ILE A 127 -15.83 1.45 -6.00
N PRO A 128 -17.04 1.28 -5.44
CA PRO A 128 -17.65 2.30 -4.60
C PRO A 128 -16.84 2.61 -3.33
N LEU A 129 -16.72 3.89 -2.98
CA LEU A 129 -16.05 4.33 -1.73
C LEU A 129 -16.76 3.83 -0.46
N SER A 130 -18.03 3.42 -0.55
CA SER A 130 -18.73 2.76 0.56
C SER A 130 -18.07 1.45 1.02
N ASN A 131 -17.08 0.93 0.28
CA ASN A 131 -16.24 -0.19 0.69
C ASN A 131 -15.02 0.22 1.53
N ALA A 132 -14.84 1.51 1.83
CA ALA A 132 -13.77 2.01 2.69
C ALA A 132 -13.99 1.57 4.15
N GLN A 133 -13.62 0.34 4.45
CA GLN A 133 -13.69 -0.27 5.78
C GLN A 133 -12.54 -1.26 5.96
N TRP A 134 -12.09 -1.41 7.20
CA TRP A 134 -11.10 -2.41 7.55
C TRP A 134 -11.74 -3.79 7.60
N ILE A 135 -11.13 -4.76 6.90
CA ILE A 135 -11.67 -6.11 6.73
C ILE A 135 -10.71 -7.20 7.21
N GLY A 136 -9.47 -6.83 7.57
CA GLY A 136 -8.46 -7.75 8.10
C GLY A 136 -8.28 -8.98 7.20
N THR A 137 -8.46 -10.17 7.76
CA THR A 137 -8.26 -11.45 7.07
C THR A 137 -9.28 -11.74 5.97
N ASP A 138 -10.37 -10.97 5.87
CA ASP A 138 -11.41 -11.15 4.85
C ASP A 138 -11.02 -10.64 3.44
N ALA A 139 -9.79 -10.14 3.27
CA ALA A 139 -9.35 -9.48 2.04
C ALA A 139 -9.40 -10.37 0.78
N LEU A 140 -9.45 -11.70 0.91
CA LEU A 140 -9.68 -12.60 -0.23
C LEU A 140 -11.15 -12.87 -0.54
N ASN A 141 -12.10 -12.29 0.21
CA ASN A 141 -13.52 -12.54 0.08
C ASN A 141 -14.32 -11.31 -0.35
N ARG A 142 -13.85 -10.10 -0.02
CA ARG A 142 -14.58 -8.85 -0.28
C ARG A 142 -13.66 -7.64 -0.44
N PRO A 143 -14.12 -6.52 -1.03
CA PRO A 143 -13.38 -5.26 -1.07
C PRO A 143 -13.26 -4.65 0.32
N GLY A 144 -12.23 -3.84 0.53
CA GLY A 144 -11.94 -3.13 1.78
C GLY A 144 -10.45 -2.93 2.01
N LEU A 145 -10.07 -2.54 3.21
CA LEU A 145 -8.70 -2.28 3.61
C LEU A 145 -8.18 -3.35 4.58
N PHE A 146 -6.91 -3.67 4.50
CA PHE A 146 -6.24 -4.57 5.45
C PHE A 146 -4.77 -4.16 5.64
N CYS A 147 -4.21 -4.43 6.82
CA CYS A 147 -2.76 -4.35 7.03
C CYS A 147 -2.07 -5.63 6.58
N HIS A 148 -0.82 -5.56 6.15
CA HIS A 148 -0.02 -6.74 5.86
C HIS A 148 0.02 -7.70 7.06
N GLY A 149 0.24 -7.17 8.27
CA GLY A 149 0.25 -7.99 9.48
C GLY A 149 -1.08 -8.68 9.81
N ASP A 150 -2.21 -8.24 9.28
CA ASP A 150 -3.49 -8.93 9.48
C ASP A 150 -3.52 -10.29 8.75
N VAL A 151 -2.86 -10.39 7.61
CA VAL A 151 -2.89 -11.57 6.72
C VAL A 151 -1.62 -12.42 6.80
N GLN A 152 -0.55 -11.89 7.40
CA GLN A 152 0.73 -12.59 7.60
C GLN A 152 1.29 -12.31 9.01
N PRO A 153 0.52 -12.54 10.10
CA PRO A 153 0.89 -12.12 11.45
C PRO A 153 2.11 -12.86 12.03
N TRP A 154 2.49 -14.00 11.46
CA TRP A 154 3.64 -14.80 11.92
C TRP A 154 5.00 -14.21 11.50
N ASP A 155 5.01 -13.23 10.59
CA ASP A 155 6.25 -12.66 10.01
C ASP A 155 6.17 -11.13 9.85
N ARG A 156 4.97 -10.53 9.96
CA ARG A 156 4.71 -9.12 9.70
C ARG A 156 3.83 -8.46 10.76
N SER A 157 4.11 -7.21 11.04
CA SER A 157 3.28 -6.34 11.87
C SER A 157 2.91 -5.03 11.17
N ASP A 158 3.44 -4.82 9.96
CA ASP A 158 3.12 -3.64 9.15
C ASP A 158 1.70 -3.77 8.49
N ALA A 159 0.99 -2.70 8.12
CA ALA A 159 1.47 -1.33 8.36
C ALA A 159 1.51 -0.97 9.84
N TRP A 160 0.43 -1.11 10.55
CA TRP A 160 0.25 -0.82 11.98
C TRP A 160 -0.68 -1.83 12.67
N SER A 161 -0.68 -3.07 12.22
CA SER A 161 -1.60 -4.11 12.72
C SER A 161 -1.52 -4.31 14.24
N THR A 162 -0.36 -4.07 14.85
CA THR A 162 -0.11 -4.17 16.30
C THR A 162 0.20 -2.82 16.95
N HIS A 163 0.06 -1.69 16.23
CA HIS A 163 0.40 -0.38 16.75
C HIS A 163 -0.59 0.08 17.83
N PRO A 164 -0.14 0.74 18.91
CA PRO A 164 -1.04 1.22 19.98
C PRO A 164 -2.09 2.22 19.47
N ASP A 165 -1.75 3.06 18.48
CA ASP A 165 -2.67 4.03 17.87
C ASP A 165 -3.48 3.46 16.70
N ARG A 166 -3.53 2.14 16.53
CA ARG A 166 -4.17 1.49 15.36
C ARG A 166 -5.53 2.07 15.04
N ALA A 167 -6.42 2.14 16.02
CA ALA A 167 -7.78 2.61 15.79
C ALA A 167 -7.86 4.05 15.24
N ARG A 168 -6.95 4.94 15.69
CA ARG A 168 -6.86 6.32 15.18
C ARG A 168 -6.29 6.35 13.76
N LEU A 169 -5.25 5.58 13.48
CA LEU A 169 -4.63 5.49 12.16
C LEU A 169 -5.60 4.87 11.13
N ASP A 170 -6.33 3.83 11.53
CA ASP A 170 -7.39 3.22 10.72
C ASP A 170 -8.48 4.25 10.36
N GLN A 171 -8.94 5.04 11.32
CA GLN A 171 -9.96 6.06 11.10
C GLN A 171 -9.45 7.19 10.21
N MET A 172 -8.22 7.67 10.46
CA MET A 172 -7.60 8.71 9.62
C MET A 172 -7.53 8.32 8.14
N LEU A 173 -7.22 7.05 7.84
CA LEU A 173 -7.15 6.58 6.46
C LEU A 173 -8.53 6.43 5.81
N ILE A 174 -9.58 6.11 6.59
CA ILE A 174 -10.96 6.05 6.09
C ILE A 174 -11.49 7.45 5.80
N ASP A 175 -11.13 8.44 6.62
CA ASP A 175 -11.60 9.82 6.53
C ASP A 175 -10.86 10.63 5.43
N ALA A 176 -9.72 10.13 4.97
CA ALA A 176 -8.87 10.78 3.96
C ALA A 176 -9.38 10.55 2.53
#